data_3e1b7d9ddc61fc37a102fe6b15036383
#
_entry.id   3e1b7d9ddc61fc37a102fe6b15036383
#
_cell.length_a   1.000
_cell.length_b   1.000
_cell.length_c   1.000
_cell.angle_alpha   90.00
_cell.angle_beta   90.00
_cell.angle_gamma   90.00
#
_symmetry.space_group_name_H-M   'P 1'
#
loop_
_entity.id
_entity.type
_entity.pdbx_description
1 polymer ?
#
loop_
_entity_poly.entity_id
_entity_poly.type
_entity_poly.pdbx_seq_one_letter_code
_entity_poly.pdbx_strand_id
1 'polypeptide(L)'
;GGIKVDGTTFHHGGFYPAYTTGALAMLGQFINLTNKTSYQLTLSARKVLKSALIAMRNYCNKYEWGVGISGRHPFGGSMKDDDIDAFAYLALSGDFSDKGEPFDHQLAADYLRLCKRNTPEAAYFKQQGILPATAPQGFFVYNYGSAGIFRRNNWMVTLKGYNTDVWG
;
A
#
# COMPACT_ATOMS: atom_id res chain seq x y z
N GLY A 1 -9.43 -15.11 -3.44
CA GLY A 1 -8.38 -14.11 -3.65
C GLY A 1 -8.90 -12.67 -3.56
N GLY A 2 -8.05 -11.72 -3.83
CA GLY A 2 -8.40 -10.31 -3.92
C GLY A 2 -8.16 -9.52 -2.63
N ILE A 3 -8.56 -8.25 -2.66
CA ILE A 3 -8.42 -7.31 -1.56
C ILE A 3 -9.60 -7.47 -0.60
N LYS A 4 -9.32 -7.57 0.69
CA LYS A 4 -10.32 -7.64 1.75
C LYS A 4 -10.68 -6.24 2.26
N VAL A 5 -11.75 -6.16 3.05
CA VAL A 5 -12.27 -4.88 3.57
C VAL A 5 -11.23 -4.14 4.44
N ASP A 6 -10.36 -4.87 5.14
CA ASP A 6 -9.28 -4.33 5.95
C ASP A 6 -8.00 -3.99 5.16
N GLY A 7 -8.03 -4.10 3.83
CA GLY A 7 -6.90 -3.84 2.96
C GLY A 7 -5.92 -5.00 2.80
N THR A 8 -6.11 -6.12 3.50
CA THR A 8 -5.28 -7.30 3.27
C THR A 8 -5.57 -7.93 1.93
N THR A 9 -4.56 -8.49 1.33
CA THR A 9 -4.63 -9.07 -0.02
C THR A 9 -4.33 -10.55 0.05
N PHE A 10 -5.17 -11.32 -0.59
CA PHE A 10 -5.16 -12.76 -0.52
C PHE A 10 -4.75 -13.39 -1.86
N HIS A 11 -3.83 -14.34 -1.77
CA HIS A 11 -3.45 -15.22 -2.85
C HIS A 11 -3.19 -16.63 -2.28
N HIS A 12 -3.53 -17.68 -3.01
CA HIS A 12 -3.40 -19.07 -2.53
C HIS A 12 -4.03 -19.37 -1.16
N GLY A 13 -5.16 -18.72 -0.86
CA GLY A 13 -5.90 -18.95 0.39
C GLY A 13 -5.37 -18.18 1.61
N GLY A 14 -4.30 -17.37 1.47
CA GLY A 14 -3.70 -16.66 2.57
C GLY A 14 -3.44 -15.17 2.31
N PHE A 15 -3.06 -14.46 3.36
CA PHE A 15 -2.54 -13.10 3.28
C PHE A 15 -1.11 -13.15 2.78
N TYR A 16 -0.88 -12.64 1.59
CA TYR A 16 0.37 -12.87 0.86
C TYR A 16 0.97 -11.58 0.28
N PRO A 17 1.70 -10.78 1.07
CA PRO A 17 2.32 -9.53 0.63
C PRO A 17 3.19 -9.65 -0.63
N ALA A 18 3.95 -10.73 -0.77
CA ALA A 18 4.84 -10.92 -1.92
C ALA A 18 4.13 -10.94 -3.29
N TYR A 19 2.90 -11.44 -3.32
CA TYR A 19 2.09 -11.37 -4.55
C TYR A 19 1.30 -10.08 -4.68
N THR A 20 1.01 -9.46 -3.53
CA THR A 20 0.28 -8.18 -3.48
C THR A 20 1.08 -7.07 -4.14
N THR A 21 2.36 -6.97 -3.83
CA THR A 21 3.21 -5.88 -4.33
C THR A 21 3.19 -5.87 -5.85
N GLY A 22 3.50 -6.97 -6.52
CA GLY A 22 3.46 -7.04 -7.98
C GLY A 22 2.08 -6.71 -8.58
N ALA A 23 0.99 -7.20 -7.95
CA ALA A 23 -0.36 -6.89 -8.40
C ALA A 23 -0.69 -5.39 -8.26
N LEU A 24 -0.30 -4.76 -7.15
CA LEU A 24 -0.53 -3.32 -6.93
C LEU A 24 0.33 -2.46 -7.86
N ALA A 25 1.55 -2.88 -8.19
CA ALA A 25 2.39 -2.21 -9.18
C ALA A 25 1.71 -2.17 -10.56
N MET A 26 1.23 -3.32 -11.04
CA MET A 26 0.50 -3.42 -12.31
C MET A 26 -0.79 -2.60 -12.31
N LEU A 27 -1.56 -2.64 -11.22
CA LEU A 27 -2.77 -1.81 -11.06
C LEU A 27 -2.43 -0.32 -11.02
N GLY A 28 -1.32 0.07 -10.41
CA GLY A 28 -0.84 1.45 -10.41
C GLY A 28 -0.57 1.96 -11.83
N GLN A 29 0.12 1.17 -12.65
CA GLN A 29 0.36 1.49 -14.06
C GLN A 29 -0.97 1.62 -14.83
N PHE A 30 -1.90 0.69 -14.65
CA PHE A 30 -3.23 0.76 -15.28
C PHE A 30 -3.97 2.05 -14.87
N ILE A 31 -3.95 2.41 -13.59
CA ILE A 31 -4.59 3.64 -13.08
C ILE A 31 -3.96 4.87 -13.75
N ASN A 32 -2.64 4.92 -13.85
CA ASN A 32 -1.94 6.03 -14.50
C ASN A 32 -2.35 6.18 -15.96
N LEU A 33 -2.40 5.08 -16.71
CA LEU A 33 -2.76 5.06 -18.13
C LEU A 33 -4.24 5.44 -18.38
N THR A 34 -5.13 5.06 -17.46
CA THR A 34 -6.57 5.27 -17.62
C THR A 34 -7.10 6.51 -16.91
N ASN A 35 -6.23 7.23 -16.19
CA ASN A 35 -6.62 8.42 -15.43
C ASN A 35 -7.27 9.47 -16.36
N LYS A 36 -8.40 10.03 -15.89
CA LYS A 36 -9.20 11.03 -16.64
C LYS A 36 -9.73 10.55 -18.01
N THR A 37 -9.80 9.25 -18.23
CA THR A 37 -10.43 8.65 -19.40
C THR A 37 -11.74 7.97 -19.03
N SER A 38 -12.52 7.53 -20.03
CA SER A 38 -13.73 6.72 -19.82
C SER A 38 -13.45 5.33 -19.22
N TYR A 39 -12.19 4.90 -19.20
CA TYR A 39 -11.75 3.63 -18.62
C TYR A 39 -11.23 3.77 -17.18
N GLN A 40 -11.27 4.96 -16.61
CA GLN A 40 -10.85 5.18 -15.24
C GLN A 40 -11.68 4.32 -14.28
N LEU A 41 -11.00 3.70 -13.31
CA LEU A 41 -11.65 2.95 -12.24
C LEU A 41 -12.61 3.85 -11.45
N THR A 42 -13.74 3.29 -11.03
CA THR A 42 -14.69 3.99 -10.16
C THR A 42 -14.03 4.45 -8.87
N LEU A 43 -14.57 5.48 -8.25
CA LEU A 43 -14.09 5.96 -6.95
C LEU A 43 -14.09 4.84 -5.90
N SER A 44 -15.12 4.01 -5.89
CA SER A 44 -15.22 2.86 -4.98
C SER A 44 -14.05 1.88 -5.17
N ALA A 45 -13.74 1.50 -6.42
CA ALA A 45 -12.61 0.61 -6.71
C ALA A 45 -11.27 1.23 -6.30
N ARG A 46 -11.07 2.52 -6.55
CA ARG A 46 -9.87 3.24 -6.14
C ARG A 46 -9.72 3.34 -4.61
N LYS A 47 -10.83 3.52 -3.86
CA LYS A 47 -10.83 3.47 -2.38
C LYS A 47 -10.39 2.09 -1.86
N VAL A 48 -10.79 1.00 -2.51
CA VAL A 48 -10.32 -0.36 -2.16
C VAL A 48 -8.81 -0.50 -2.39
N LEU A 49 -8.29 0.01 -3.52
CA LEU A 49 -6.86 0.00 -3.79
C LEU A 49 -6.08 0.85 -2.78
N LYS A 50 -6.61 2.02 -2.41
CA LYS A 50 -6.02 2.85 -1.36
C LYS A 50 -5.91 2.08 -0.05
N SER A 51 -6.95 1.35 0.37
CA SER A 51 -6.89 0.55 1.60
C SER A 51 -5.78 -0.50 1.57
N ALA A 52 -5.55 -1.14 0.41
CA ALA A 52 -4.47 -2.10 0.24
C ALA A 52 -3.08 -1.44 0.32
N LEU A 53 -2.88 -0.27 -0.29
CA LEU A 53 -1.62 0.49 -0.19
C LEU A 53 -1.36 0.95 1.24
N ILE A 54 -2.38 1.41 1.96
CA ILE A 54 -2.27 1.81 3.37
C ILE A 54 -1.93 0.60 4.25
N ALA A 55 -2.56 -0.56 4.02
CA ALA A 55 -2.18 -1.79 4.71
C ALA A 55 -0.71 -2.16 4.44
N MET A 56 -0.27 -2.10 3.17
CA MET A 56 1.11 -2.36 2.79
C MET A 56 2.09 -1.40 3.48
N ARG A 57 1.80 -0.11 3.53
CA ARG A 57 2.58 0.87 4.29
C ARG A 57 2.72 0.48 5.76
N ASN A 58 1.65 -0.02 6.37
CA ASN A 58 1.61 -0.33 7.80
C ASN A 58 2.39 -1.60 8.15
N TYR A 59 2.32 -2.66 7.32
CA TYR A 59 3.02 -3.91 7.59
C TYR A 59 4.47 -3.96 7.08
N CYS A 60 4.91 -2.94 6.33
CA CYS A 60 6.31 -2.83 5.94
C CYS A 60 7.10 -1.95 6.90
N ASN A 61 8.27 -2.41 7.34
CA ASN A 61 9.24 -1.56 8.02
C ASN A 61 9.99 -0.72 6.97
N LYS A 62 9.34 0.32 6.53
CA LYS A 62 9.63 1.13 5.36
C LYS A 62 9.48 0.33 4.05
N TYR A 63 10.33 -0.62 3.76
CA TYR A 63 10.28 -1.43 2.52
C TYR A 63 9.98 -2.90 2.79
N GLU A 64 10.50 -3.46 3.86
CA GLU A 64 10.49 -4.88 4.16
C GLU A 64 9.32 -5.25 5.06
N TRP A 65 8.66 -6.36 4.77
CA TRP A 65 7.65 -6.96 5.64
C TRP A 65 8.23 -8.06 6.53
N GLY A 66 7.55 -8.34 7.63
CA GLY A 66 8.00 -9.32 8.60
C GLY A 66 7.92 -10.76 8.06
N VAL A 67 8.80 -11.63 8.58
CA VAL A 67 8.87 -13.06 8.23
C VAL A 67 7.51 -13.74 8.42
N GLY A 68 6.76 -13.41 9.48
CA GLY A 68 5.47 -14.02 9.77
C GLY A 68 4.37 -13.81 8.72
N ILE A 69 4.54 -12.87 7.80
CA ILE A 69 3.61 -12.61 6.69
C ILE A 69 4.26 -12.79 5.32
N SER A 70 5.44 -13.37 5.27
CA SER A 70 6.21 -13.58 4.04
C SER A 70 5.76 -14.80 3.24
N GLY A 71 4.91 -15.66 3.80
CA GLY A 71 4.50 -16.91 3.18
C GLY A 71 5.72 -17.79 2.88
N ARG A 72 5.76 -18.37 1.70
CA ARG A 72 6.86 -19.26 1.27
C ARG A 72 8.15 -18.54 0.87
N HIS A 73 8.23 -17.23 1.03
CA HIS A 73 9.43 -16.43 0.72
C HIS A 73 9.94 -15.72 1.98
N PRO A 74 10.36 -16.46 3.03
CA PRO A 74 10.63 -15.88 4.36
C PRO A 74 11.81 -14.91 4.39
N PHE A 75 12.75 -15.03 3.45
CA PHE A 75 14.00 -14.26 3.45
C PHE A 75 14.07 -13.19 2.34
N GLY A 76 12.98 -12.87 1.72
CA GLY A 76 13.02 -11.94 0.59
C GLY A 76 11.72 -11.22 0.35
N GLY A 77 11.39 -10.26 1.19
CA GLY A 77 10.18 -9.52 1.01
C GLY A 77 10.35 -8.02 1.22
N SER A 78 10.38 -7.26 0.10
CA SER A 78 10.42 -5.82 0.17
C SER A 78 9.68 -5.18 -1.00
N MET A 79 9.10 -4.00 -0.75
CA MET A 79 8.59 -3.14 -1.82
C MET A 79 9.74 -2.71 -2.73
N LYS A 80 9.52 -2.81 -4.03
CA LYS A 80 10.38 -2.30 -5.09
C LYS A 80 9.89 -0.95 -5.58
N ASP A 81 10.64 -0.34 -6.48
CA ASP A 81 10.32 0.98 -7.03
C ASP A 81 8.93 1.02 -7.68
N ASP A 82 8.56 0.00 -8.46
CA ASP A 82 7.24 -0.08 -9.11
C ASP A 82 6.10 -0.18 -8.08
N ASP A 83 6.31 -0.88 -6.97
CA ASP A 83 5.34 -0.97 -5.88
C ASP A 83 5.13 0.39 -5.21
N ILE A 84 6.21 1.16 -5.08
CA ILE A 84 6.18 2.51 -4.52
C ILE A 84 5.49 3.47 -5.48
N ASP A 85 5.73 3.36 -6.79
CA ASP A 85 5.09 4.21 -7.80
C ASP A 85 3.57 4.06 -7.81
N ALA A 86 3.04 2.91 -7.40
CA ALA A 86 1.59 2.72 -7.26
C ALA A 86 0.94 3.75 -6.30
N PHE A 87 1.66 4.20 -5.26
CA PHE A 87 1.20 5.26 -4.37
C PHE A 87 1.01 6.59 -5.11
N ALA A 88 1.99 6.97 -5.94
CA ALA A 88 1.93 8.20 -6.72
C ALA A 88 0.81 8.15 -7.75
N TYR A 89 0.72 7.06 -8.50
CA TYR A 89 -0.30 6.91 -9.55
C TYR A 89 -1.71 6.91 -8.98
N LEU A 90 -1.92 6.23 -7.85
CA LEU A 90 -3.22 6.26 -7.19
C LEU A 90 -3.52 7.64 -6.61
N ALA A 91 -2.52 8.33 -6.01
CA ALA A 91 -2.68 9.70 -5.53
C ALA A 91 -3.16 10.63 -6.64
N LEU A 92 -2.51 10.61 -7.80
CA LEU A 92 -2.82 11.45 -8.96
C LEU A 92 -4.16 11.11 -9.62
N SER A 93 -4.75 9.96 -9.32
CA SER A 93 -6.06 9.58 -9.84
C SER A 93 -7.23 10.37 -9.21
N GLY A 94 -6.96 11.21 -8.24
CA GLY A 94 -7.91 12.11 -7.59
C GLY A 94 -7.94 11.98 -6.07
N ASP A 95 -8.63 12.91 -5.44
CA ASP A 95 -8.85 12.92 -4.00
C ASP A 95 -9.91 11.89 -3.58
N PHE A 96 -9.70 11.23 -2.45
CA PHE A 96 -10.62 10.27 -1.86
C PHE A 96 -11.39 10.84 -0.66
N SER A 97 -11.17 12.12 -0.32
CA SER A 97 -11.77 12.81 0.83
C SER A 97 -13.02 13.63 0.49
N ASP A 98 -13.45 13.61 -0.77
CA ASP A 98 -14.57 14.40 -1.30
C ASP A 98 -14.42 15.93 -1.12
N LYS A 99 -13.19 16.42 -0.92
CA LYS A 99 -12.88 17.85 -0.77
C LYS A 99 -12.58 18.55 -2.08
N GLY A 100 -12.59 17.82 -3.19
CA GLY A 100 -12.29 18.36 -4.52
C GLY A 100 -10.81 18.68 -4.76
N GLU A 101 -9.93 18.11 -3.96
CA GLU A 101 -8.49 18.27 -4.12
C GLU A 101 -7.99 17.61 -5.42
N PRO A 102 -6.93 18.12 -6.05
CA PRO A 102 -6.44 17.60 -7.32
C PRO A 102 -5.83 16.21 -7.22
N PHE A 103 -5.43 15.78 -6.01
CA PHE A 103 -4.83 14.48 -5.72
C PHE A 103 -4.99 14.09 -4.24
N ASP A 104 -4.74 12.83 -3.91
CA ASP A 104 -4.81 12.35 -2.53
C ASP A 104 -3.52 12.69 -1.76
N HIS A 105 -3.61 13.58 -0.78
CA HIS A 105 -2.48 14.07 0.01
C HIS A 105 -1.81 12.99 0.86
N GLN A 106 -2.58 12.03 1.38
CA GLN A 106 -2.01 10.95 2.19
C GLN A 106 -1.12 10.03 1.36
N LEU A 107 -1.61 9.59 0.21
CA LEU A 107 -0.82 8.73 -0.69
C LEU A 107 0.39 9.48 -1.25
N ALA A 108 0.26 10.77 -1.57
CA ALA A 108 1.37 11.62 -2.01
C ALA A 108 2.45 11.73 -0.94
N ALA A 109 2.07 11.95 0.32
CA ALA A 109 3.01 12.02 1.45
C ALA A 109 3.69 10.66 1.71
N ASP A 110 2.93 9.55 1.61
CA ASP A 110 3.49 8.20 1.73
C ASP A 110 4.46 7.89 0.58
N TYR A 111 4.13 8.29 -0.65
CA TYR A 111 5.04 8.20 -1.78
C TYR A 111 6.35 8.93 -1.52
N LEU A 112 6.29 10.20 -1.08
CA LEU A 112 7.49 10.98 -0.79
C LEU A 112 8.35 10.38 0.33
N ARG A 113 7.74 9.70 1.29
CA ARG A 113 8.48 8.96 2.34
C ARG A 113 9.22 7.75 1.78
N LEU A 114 8.64 7.06 0.82
CA LEU A 114 9.12 5.78 0.30
C LEU A 114 10.06 5.97 -0.91
N CYS A 115 9.77 6.92 -1.78
CA CYS A 115 10.51 7.14 -3.02
C CYS A 115 11.92 7.72 -2.75
N LYS A 116 12.94 7.03 -3.26
CA LYS A 116 14.35 7.47 -3.21
C LYS A 116 14.81 8.14 -4.50
N ARG A 117 13.99 8.07 -5.54
CA ARG A 117 14.33 8.54 -6.89
C ARG A 117 13.87 10.00 -7.10
N ASN A 118 14.51 10.67 -8.02
CA ASN A 118 14.03 11.95 -8.54
C ASN A 118 13.04 11.68 -9.68
N THR A 119 11.75 11.62 -9.35
CA THR A 119 10.68 11.39 -10.32
C THR A 119 9.86 12.65 -10.55
N PRO A 120 9.18 12.79 -11.70
CA PRO A 120 8.26 13.90 -11.95
C PRO A 120 7.18 14.03 -10.88
N GLU A 121 6.64 12.89 -10.41
CA GLU A 121 5.61 12.84 -9.37
C GLU A 121 6.13 13.36 -8.03
N ALA A 122 7.35 12.97 -7.63
CA ALA A 122 7.98 13.47 -6.41
C ALA A 122 8.23 14.98 -6.49
N ALA A 123 8.69 15.47 -7.64
CA ALA A 123 8.88 16.90 -7.86
C ALA A 123 7.55 17.66 -7.79
N TYR A 124 6.52 17.15 -8.44
CA TYR A 124 5.17 17.72 -8.42
C TYR A 124 4.61 17.83 -7.00
N PHE A 125 4.62 16.73 -6.23
CA PHE A 125 4.08 16.74 -4.87
C PHE A 125 4.84 17.71 -3.94
N LYS A 126 6.16 17.77 -4.05
CA LYS A 126 6.98 18.76 -3.31
C LYS A 126 6.62 20.19 -3.70
N GLN A 127 6.42 20.47 -4.98
CA GLN A 127 5.97 21.79 -5.46
C GLN A 127 4.59 22.17 -4.92
N GLN A 128 3.71 21.18 -4.69
CA GLN A 128 2.41 21.38 -4.05
C GLN A 128 2.51 21.50 -2.50
N GLY A 129 3.71 21.56 -1.93
CA GLY A 129 3.93 21.71 -0.49
C GLY A 129 3.72 20.44 0.32
N ILE A 130 3.64 19.27 -0.32
CA ILE A 130 3.49 18.01 0.40
C ILE A 130 4.83 17.63 1.03
N LEU A 131 4.79 17.33 2.33
CA LEU A 131 5.93 16.80 3.07
C LEU A 131 5.86 15.26 3.10
N PRO A 132 7.03 14.58 3.15
CA PRO A 132 7.06 13.14 3.35
C PRO A 132 6.32 12.73 4.63
N ALA A 133 5.52 11.69 4.56
CA ALA A 133 4.82 11.15 5.72
C ALA A 133 5.81 10.64 6.78
N THR A 134 5.43 10.74 8.04
CA THR A 134 6.14 10.06 9.13
C THR A 134 5.91 8.55 9.08
N ALA A 135 6.77 7.77 9.74
CA ALA A 135 6.53 6.34 9.88
C ALA A 135 5.21 6.08 10.62
N PRO A 136 4.37 5.15 10.17
CA PRO A 136 3.16 4.78 10.91
C PRO A 136 3.49 4.38 12.35
N GLN A 137 2.65 4.76 13.31
CA GLN A 137 2.78 4.44 14.72
C GLN A 137 1.47 3.84 15.22
N GLY A 138 1.55 2.96 16.23
CA GLY A 138 0.39 2.35 16.85
C GLY A 138 0.22 0.87 16.53
N PHE A 139 -0.97 0.34 16.79
CA PHE A 139 -1.31 -1.05 16.56
C PHE A 139 -2.37 -1.15 15.44
N PHE A 140 -2.05 -1.94 14.42
CA PHE A 140 -2.91 -2.17 13.27
C PHE A 140 -3.36 -3.63 13.27
N VAL A 141 -4.67 -3.85 13.24
CA VAL A 141 -5.27 -5.18 13.24
C VAL A 141 -5.84 -5.48 11.86
N TYR A 142 -5.49 -6.63 11.33
CA TYR A 142 -5.94 -7.14 10.04
C TYR A 142 -6.70 -8.46 10.27
N ASN A 143 -7.97 -8.35 10.55
CA ASN A 143 -8.81 -9.49 10.96
C ASN A 143 -8.87 -10.58 9.88
N TYR A 144 -9.03 -10.18 8.62
CA TYR A 144 -9.05 -11.14 7.51
C TYR A 144 -7.70 -11.84 7.33
N GLY A 145 -6.61 -11.12 7.54
CA GLY A 145 -5.26 -11.66 7.45
C GLY A 145 -4.78 -12.39 8.71
N SER A 146 -5.61 -12.43 9.78
CA SER A 146 -5.20 -12.90 11.11
C SER A 146 -3.84 -12.32 11.53
N ALA A 147 -3.66 -11.02 11.31
CA ALA A 147 -2.40 -10.35 11.53
C ALA A 147 -2.54 -9.09 12.39
N GLY A 148 -1.55 -8.85 13.24
CA GLY A 148 -1.40 -7.63 14.00
C GLY A 148 -0.01 -7.04 13.77
N ILE A 149 0.05 -5.74 13.58
CA ILE A 149 1.31 -5.00 13.38
C ILE A 149 1.38 -3.94 14.47
N PHE A 150 2.38 -4.02 15.33
CA PHE A 150 2.68 -2.99 16.30
C PHE A 150 3.89 -2.19 15.85
N ARG A 151 3.74 -0.86 15.86
CA ARG A 151 4.81 0.07 15.46
C ARG A 151 5.02 1.14 16.51
N ARG A 152 6.27 1.29 16.93
CA ARG A 152 6.68 2.35 17.87
C ARG A 152 8.10 2.80 17.56
N ASN A 153 8.27 4.07 17.22
CA ASN A 153 9.55 4.64 16.78
C ASN A 153 10.15 3.80 15.63
N ASN A 154 11.30 3.17 15.84
CA ASN A 154 11.97 2.31 14.87
C ASN A 154 11.64 0.82 15.04
N TRP A 155 10.74 0.48 15.96
CA TRP A 155 10.32 -0.89 16.21
C TRP A 155 9.11 -1.26 15.40
N MET A 156 9.13 -2.46 14.87
CA MET A 156 7.96 -3.11 14.28
C MET A 156 7.91 -4.56 14.77
N VAL A 157 6.75 -4.94 15.27
CA VAL A 157 6.43 -6.32 15.63
C VAL A 157 5.29 -6.79 14.77
N THR A 158 5.47 -7.93 14.12
CA THR A 158 4.43 -8.59 13.32
C THR A 158 3.96 -9.84 14.06
N LEU A 159 2.66 -9.91 14.30
CA LEU A 159 1.97 -11.08 14.84
C LEU A 159 1.15 -11.71 13.72
N LYS A 160 1.23 -13.01 13.56
CA LYS A 160 0.46 -13.75 12.57
C LYS A 160 -0.20 -14.95 13.22
N GLY A 161 -1.53 -14.99 13.16
CA GLY A 161 -2.33 -16.16 13.52
C GLY A 161 -2.53 -17.07 12.30
N TYR A 162 -2.59 -18.37 12.56
CA TYR A 162 -2.85 -19.38 11.55
C TYR A 162 -4.04 -20.24 11.97
N ASN A 163 -4.86 -20.64 11.02
CA ASN A 163 -5.94 -21.60 11.20
C ASN A 163 -6.15 -22.35 9.87
N THR A 164 -7.17 -23.19 9.78
CA THR A 164 -7.48 -23.96 8.57
C THR A 164 -7.90 -23.10 7.38
N ASP A 165 -8.40 -21.89 7.62
CA ASP A 165 -8.92 -21.00 6.59
C ASP A 165 -7.94 -19.88 6.22
N VAL A 166 -7.03 -19.55 7.14
CA VAL A 166 -6.03 -18.48 6.96
C VAL A 166 -4.64 -19.03 7.26
N TRP A 167 -3.97 -19.42 6.21
CA TRP A 167 -2.58 -19.91 6.23
C TRP A 167 -1.74 -19.13 5.19
N GLY A 168 -0.44 -19.18 5.29
CA GLY A 168 0.41 -18.47 4.31
C GLY A 168 1.75 -18.11 4.87
#